data_e63bbb4bce8e3f1f246ad0656d07155b
#
_entry.id   e63bbb4bce8e3f1f246ad0656d07155b
#
_cell.length_a   1.000
_cell.length_b   1.000
_cell.length_c   1.000
_cell.angle_alpha   90.00
_cell.angle_beta   90.00
_cell.angle_gamma   90.00
#
_symmetry.space_group_name_H-M   'P 1'
#
loop_
_entity.id
_entity.type
_entity.pdbx_description
1 polymer ?
#
loop_
_entity_poly.entity_id
_entity_poly.type
_entity_poly.pdbx_seq_one_letter_code
_entity_poly.pdbx_strand_id
1 'polypeptide(L)'
;ILSEPIGIIDFCNLQINSMCVISDSGTLTEETDILRFKGIMLRTSTEKPEGIEAGTITVGNINWNIMKDAIKLTLQSDMNDKDFIPDYLCETVSDKVCKIIIGYTSIINKFIWRKNQ
;
A
#
# COMPACT_ATOMS: atom_id res chain seq x y z
N ILE A 1 23.10 -2.45 9.37
CA ILE A 1 22.76 -1.91 10.70
C ILE A 1 21.49 -2.62 11.12
N LEU A 2 21.49 -3.18 12.33
CA LEU A 2 20.28 -3.68 12.98
C LEU A 2 19.85 -2.63 14.01
N SER A 3 18.55 -2.39 14.12
CA SER A 3 18.00 -1.47 15.11
C SER A 3 16.87 -2.15 15.88
N GLU A 4 16.64 -1.73 17.10
CA GLU A 4 15.43 -2.00 17.84
C GLU A 4 14.23 -1.29 17.16
N PRO A 5 12.99 -1.72 17.44
CA PRO A 5 11.82 -1.02 16.96
C PRO A 5 11.86 0.46 17.32
N ILE A 6 11.60 1.31 16.32
CA ILE A 6 11.63 2.78 16.46
C ILE A 6 10.22 3.35 16.42
N GLY A 7 10.05 4.59 16.91
CA GLY A 7 8.76 5.28 16.88
C GLY A 7 8.30 5.57 15.44
N ILE A 8 6.99 5.70 15.23
CA ILE A 8 6.39 5.87 13.92
C ILE A 8 6.91 7.13 13.19
N ILE A 9 7.17 8.21 13.89
CA ILE A 9 7.67 9.46 13.30
C ILE A 9 9.08 9.26 12.75
N ASP A 10 9.96 8.62 13.52
CA ASP A 10 11.33 8.34 13.11
C ASP A 10 11.35 7.31 11.96
N PHE A 11 10.47 6.33 12.00
CA PHE A 11 10.30 5.34 10.94
C PHE A 11 9.89 6.01 9.61
N CYS A 12 8.87 6.86 9.62
CA CYS A 12 8.46 7.62 8.44
C CYS A 12 9.58 8.54 7.92
N ASN A 13 10.32 9.19 8.82
CA ASN A 13 11.47 10.02 8.42
C ASN A 13 12.57 9.21 7.74
N LEU A 14 12.86 8.00 8.22
CA LEU A 14 13.83 7.11 7.58
C LEU A 14 13.35 6.66 6.20
N GLN A 15 12.07 6.34 6.05
CA GLN A 15 11.49 5.96 4.76
C GLN A 15 11.60 7.10 3.73
N ILE A 16 11.15 8.31 4.09
CA ILE A 16 11.15 9.48 3.21
C ILE A 16 12.58 9.85 2.75
N ASN A 17 13.55 9.72 3.63
CA ASN A 17 14.94 10.10 3.36
C ASN A 17 15.81 8.94 2.83
N SER A 18 15.23 7.77 2.60
CA SER A 18 15.95 6.63 2.02
C SER A 18 16.04 6.72 0.50
N MET A 19 17.00 6.02 -0.10
CA MET A 19 17.07 5.84 -1.56
C MET A 19 15.89 5.02 -2.07
N CYS A 20 15.53 3.98 -1.34
CA CYS A 20 14.31 3.18 -1.49
C CYS A 20 14.08 2.34 -0.23
N VAL A 21 12.86 1.89 -0.03
CA VAL A 21 12.47 0.98 1.04
C VAL A 21 12.13 -0.38 0.44
N ILE A 22 12.68 -1.46 0.98
CA ILE A 22 12.34 -2.83 0.59
C ILE A 22 11.66 -3.48 1.80
N SER A 23 10.44 -3.93 1.62
CA SER A 23 9.64 -4.53 2.70
C SER A 23 8.67 -5.58 2.17
N ASP A 24 8.34 -6.56 2.98
CA ASP A 24 7.27 -7.52 2.75
C ASP A 24 5.93 -7.06 3.36
N SER A 25 5.90 -5.91 4.02
CA SER A 25 4.69 -5.36 4.62
C SER A 25 3.66 -4.94 3.58
N GLY A 26 2.38 -5.33 3.78
CA GLY A 26 1.27 -4.87 2.94
C GLY A 26 1.01 -3.36 3.04
N THR A 27 1.37 -2.71 4.17
CA THR A 27 1.21 -1.26 4.35
C THR A 27 2.20 -0.43 3.54
N LEU A 28 3.23 -1.06 2.97
CA LEU A 28 4.19 -0.36 2.12
C LEU A 28 3.50 0.34 0.94
N THR A 29 2.41 -0.22 0.42
CA THR A 29 1.66 0.36 -0.70
C THR A 29 1.04 1.71 -0.31
N GLU A 30 0.38 1.79 0.85
CA GLU A 30 -0.17 3.04 1.37
C GLU A 30 0.93 4.03 1.75
N GLU A 31 1.98 3.54 2.40
CA GLU A 31 3.09 4.37 2.85
C GLU A 31 3.83 5.04 1.68
N THR A 32 4.10 4.31 0.59
CA THR A 32 4.73 4.87 -0.61
C THR A 32 3.87 5.91 -1.29
N ASP A 33 2.55 5.69 -1.35
CA ASP A 33 1.63 6.64 -1.97
C ASP A 33 1.48 7.92 -1.14
N ILE A 34 1.26 7.78 0.17
CA ILE A 34 1.02 8.92 1.08
C ILE A 34 2.30 9.73 1.31
N LEU A 35 3.43 9.06 1.56
CA LEU A 35 4.69 9.70 1.94
C LEU A 35 5.62 9.98 0.76
N ARG A 36 5.28 9.50 -0.43
CA ARG A 36 5.99 9.77 -1.71
C ARG A 36 7.46 9.34 -1.71
N PHE A 37 7.77 8.21 -1.11
CA PHE A 37 9.09 7.58 -1.21
C PHE A 37 9.07 6.36 -2.14
N LYS A 38 10.23 5.91 -2.59
CA LYS A 38 10.39 4.76 -3.49
C LYS A 38 10.28 3.45 -2.72
N GLY A 39 9.29 2.62 -3.05
CA GLY A 39 9.05 1.33 -2.38
C GLY A 39 9.18 0.13 -3.31
N ILE A 40 9.75 -0.96 -2.76
CA ILE A 40 9.85 -2.26 -3.43
C ILE A 40 9.27 -3.32 -2.52
N MET A 41 8.24 -3.99 -2.98
CA MET A 41 7.58 -5.06 -2.25
C MET A 41 8.35 -6.38 -2.44
N LEU A 42 8.83 -6.94 -1.33
CA LEU A 42 9.52 -8.24 -1.29
C LEU A 42 8.48 -9.37 -1.19
N ARG A 43 7.69 -9.57 -2.24
CA ARG A 43 6.65 -10.61 -2.31
C ARG A 43 6.54 -11.18 -3.72
N THR A 44 5.91 -12.35 -3.83
CA THR A 44 5.57 -13.00 -5.11
C THR A 44 4.16 -12.66 -5.59
N SER A 45 3.33 -12.06 -4.72
CA SER A 45 1.96 -11.64 -5.01
C SER A 45 1.58 -10.46 -4.12
N THR A 46 0.57 -9.71 -4.53
CA THR A 46 -0.02 -8.64 -3.72
C THR A 46 -1.53 -8.67 -3.86
N GLU A 47 -2.21 -8.37 -2.76
CA GLU A 47 -3.65 -8.13 -2.71
C GLU A 47 -4.04 -6.66 -2.96
N LYS A 48 -3.05 -5.80 -3.25
CA LYS A 48 -3.20 -4.35 -3.46
C LYS A 48 -2.69 -3.95 -4.84
N PRO A 49 -3.43 -4.28 -5.90
CA PRO A 49 -3.02 -3.98 -7.28
C PRO A 49 -2.95 -2.47 -7.56
N GLU A 50 -3.70 -1.66 -6.81
CA GLU A 50 -3.79 -0.21 -7.00
C GLU A 50 -2.44 0.51 -6.92
N GLY A 51 -1.52 0.05 -6.06
CA GLY A 51 -0.18 0.63 -5.99
C GLY A 51 0.69 0.30 -7.20
N ILE A 52 0.46 -0.86 -7.85
CA ILE A 52 1.12 -1.22 -9.11
C ILE A 52 0.52 -0.41 -10.25
N GLU A 53 -0.80 -0.26 -10.30
CA GLU A 53 -1.52 0.49 -11.34
C GLU A 53 -1.16 1.99 -11.31
N ALA A 54 -1.07 2.58 -10.12
CA ALA A 54 -0.60 3.95 -9.93
C ALA A 54 0.93 4.11 -10.15
N GLY A 55 1.67 2.99 -10.17
CA GLY A 55 3.13 2.99 -10.32
C GLY A 55 3.88 3.50 -9.10
N THR A 56 3.25 3.53 -7.93
CA THR A 56 3.87 4.00 -6.68
C THR A 56 4.71 2.93 -6.01
N ILE A 57 4.52 1.64 -6.37
CA ILE A 57 5.28 0.52 -5.83
C ILE A 57 5.75 -0.43 -6.94
N THR A 58 6.90 -1.06 -6.71
CA THR A 58 7.43 -2.11 -7.58
C THR A 58 7.44 -3.44 -6.84
N VAL A 59 6.96 -4.52 -7.47
CA VAL A 59 7.07 -5.87 -6.89
C VAL A 59 8.42 -6.47 -7.26
N GLY A 60 9.29 -6.65 -6.26
CA GLY A 60 10.66 -7.08 -6.46
C GLY A 60 10.87 -8.59 -6.46
N ASN A 61 9.88 -9.38 -5.98
CA ASN A 61 10.00 -10.81 -5.82
C ASN A 61 11.11 -11.23 -4.81
N ILE A 62 11.17 -12.53 -4.50
CA ILE A 62 12.21 -13.12 -3.63
C ILE A 62 13.46 -13.50 -4.43
N ASN A 63 13.32 -13.64 -5.76
CA ASN A 63 14.43 -13.96 -6.64
C ASN A 63 15.37 -12.75 -6.80
N TRP A 64 16.66 -12.96 -6.50
CA TRP A 64 17.67 -11.90 -6.52
C TRP A 64 17.78 -11.17 -7.88
N ASN A 65 17.71 -11.89 -8.99
CA ASN A 65 17.83 -11.26 -10.30
C ASN A 65 16.66 -10.31 -10.59
N ILE A 66 15.44 -10.74 -10.25
CA ILE A 66 14.24 -9.91 -10.37
C ILE A 66 14.32 -8.71 -9.41
N MET A 67 14.72 -8.93 -8.17
CA MET A 67 14.91 -7.87 -7.18
C MET A 67 15.91 -6.82 -7.63
N LYS A 68 17.03 -7.25 -8.18
CA LYS A 68 18.07 -6.35 -8.71
C LYS A 68 17.55 -5.44 -9.83
N ASP A 69 16.75 -5.99 -10.72
CA ASP A 69 16.15 -5.20 -11.81
C ASP A 69 15.05 -4.27 -11.27
N ALA A 70 14.25 -4.72 -10.30
CA ALA A 70 13.27 -3.89 -9.59
C ALA A 70 13.95 -2.71 -8.88
N ILE A 71 15.07 -2.92 -8.21
CA ILE A 71 15.85 -1.85 -7.56
C ILE A 71 16.30 -0.82 -8.60
N LYS A 72 16.89 -1.27 -9.70
CA LYS A 72 17.37 -0.36 -10.77
C LYS A 72 16.21 0.49 -11.32
N LEU A 73 15.10 -0.14 -11.65
CA LEU A 73 13.91 0.54 -12.19
C LEU A 73 13.37 1.56 -11.18
N THR A 74 13.22 1.16 -9.93
CA THR A 74 12.67 2.02 -8.86
C THR A 74 13.56 3.23 -8.61
N LEU A 75 14.88 3.06 -8.62
CA LEU A 75 15.80 4.19 -8.41
C LEU A 75 15.76 5.21 -9.56
N GLN A 76 15.45 4.79 -10.78
CA GLN A 76 15.31 5.66 -11.94
C GLN A 76 13.95 6.36 -12.03
N SER A 77 12.92 5.87 -11.33
CA SER A 77 11.59 6.46 -11.34
C SER A 77 11.54 7.76 -10.53
N ASP A 78 10.66 8.69 -10.95
CA ASP A 78 10.28 9.86 -10.16
C ASP A 78 8.90 9.62 -9.53
N MET A 79 8.79 9.82 -8.22
CA MET A 79 7.53 9.68 -7.50
C MET A 79 6.59 10.85 -7.74
N ASN A 80 7.11 12.01 -8.18
CA ASN A 80 6.28 13.18 -8.50
C ASN A 80 5.49 12.99 -9.80
N ASP A 81 5.95 12.10 -10.69
CA ASP A 81 5.26 11.76 -11.94
C ASP A 81 4.15 10.71 -11.76
N LYS A 82 3.92 10.24 -10.54
CA LYS A 82 2.93 9.21 -10.23
C LYS A 82 1.63 9.81 -9.70
N ASP A 83 0.52 9.23 -10.13
CA ASP A 83 -0.78 9.59 -9.59
C ASP A 83 -0.90 9.16 -8.13
N PHE A 84 -1.71 9.91 -7.37
CA PHE A 84 -2.13 9.49 -6.04
C PHE A 84 -3.25 8.47 -6.14
N ILE A 85 -3.27 7.52 -5.22
CA ILE A 85 -4.38 6.60 -5.05
C ILE A 85 -5.47 7.30 -4.24
N PRO A 86 -6.62 7.67 -4.85
CA PRO A 86 -7.62 8.52 -4.17
C PRO A 86 -8.18 7.92 -2.89
N ASP A 87 -8.24 6.58 -2.82
CA ASP A 87 -8.79 5.88 -1.64
C ASP A 87 -7.88 6.02 -0.41
N TYR A 88 -6.59 6.23 -0.59
CA TYR A 88 -5.64 6.43 0.52
C TYR A 88 -5.66 7.85 1.08
N LEU A 89 -6.18 8.81 0.32
CA LEU A 89 -6.32 10.21 0.74
C LEU A 89 -7.69 10.54 1.33
N CYS A 90 -8.55 9.55 1.50
CA CYS A 90 -9.90 9.78 1.99
C CYS A 90 -9.94 10.07 3.49
N GLU A 91 -10.32 11.30 3.85
CA GLU A 91 -10.46 11.73 5.25
C GLU A 91 -11.78 11.26 5.92
N THR A 92 -12.78 10.85 5.12
CA THR A 92 -14.13 10.50 5.60
C THR A 92 -14.42 9.00 5.60
N VAL A 93 -13.41 8.18 5.96
CA VAL A 93 -13.53 6.71 5.94
C VAL A 93 -14.65 6.21 6.85
N SER A 94 -14.78 6.77 8.05
CA SER A 94 -15.83 6.41 9.01
C SER A 94 -17.24 6.58 8.44
N ASP A 95 -17.49 7.67 7.74
CA ASP A 95 -18.78 7.93 7.07
C ASP A 95 -19.08 6.89 5.99
N LYS A 96 -18.08 6.56 5.17
CA LYS A 96 -18.21 5.51 4.13
C LYS A 96 -18.53 4.17 4.78
N VAL A 97 -17.82 3.79 5.83
CA VAL A 97 -18.05 2.53 6.56
C VAL A 97 -19.47 2.49 7.15
N CYS A 98 -19.91 3.57 7.80
CA CYS A 98 -21.27 3.65 8.34
C CYS A 98 -22.33 3.50 7.24
N LYS A 99 -22.17 4.18 6.11
CA LYS A 99 -23.09 4.07 4.96
C LYS A 99 -23.13 2.64 4.39
N ILE A 100 -21.99 1.98 4.29
CA ILE A 100 -21.92 0.58 3.85
C ILE A 100 -22.64 -0.33 4.84
N ILE A 101 -22.36 -0.23 6.13
CA ILE A 101 -23.00 -1.05 7.17
C ILE A 101 -24.53 -0.86 7.12
N ILE A 102 -25.00 0.39 7.17
CA ILE A 102 -26.43 0.69 7.19
C ILE A 102 -27.11 0.25 5.89
N GLY A 103 -26.51 0.56 4.74
CA GLY A 103 -27.11 0.29 3.44
C GLY A 103 -27.07 -1.19 3.03
N TYR A 104 -26.01 -1.91 3.38
CA TYR A 104 -25.83 -3.29 2.91
C TYR A 104 -26.26 -4.37 3.89
N THR A 105 -26.44 -4.07 5.18
CA THR A 105 -26.78 -5.10 6.18
C THR A 105 -28.05 -5.87 5.81
N SER A 106 -29.12 -5.20 5.39
CA SER A 106 -30.36 -5.85 4.98
C SER A 106 -30.20 -6.67 3.70
N ILE A 107 -29.42 -6.16 2.76
CA ILE A 107 -29.12 -6.83 1.48
C ILE A 107 -28.33 -8.11 1.73
N ILE A 108 -27.28 -8.04 2.51
CA ILE A 108 -26.44 -9.20 2.87
C ILE A 108 -27.25 -10.23 3.66
N ASN A 109 -28.03 -9.80 4.65
CA ASN A 109 -28.90 -10.69 5.41
C ASN A 109 -29.89 -11.44 4.51
N LYS A 110 -30.51 -10.76 3.56
CA LYS A 110 -31.48 -11.35 2.65
C LYS A 110 -30.84 -12.28 1.62
N PHE A 111 -29.81 -11.84 0.91
CA PHE A 111 -29.30 -12.54 -0.27
C PHE A 111 -28.14 -13.49 0.04
N ILE A 112 -27.29 -13.17 1.02
CA ILE A 112 -26.13 -13.99 1.34
C ILE A 112 -26.45 -14.94 2.50
N TRP A 113 -26.90 -14.38 3.62
CA TRP A 113 -27.17 -15.17 4.84
C TRP A 113 -28.55 -15.82 4.85
N ARG A 114 -29.44 -15.48 3.90
CA ARG A 114 -30.82 -16.01 3.79
C ARG A 114 -31.57 -15.98 5.11
N LYS A 115 -31.32 -14.97 5.94
CA LYS A 115 -32.04 -14.77 7.20
C LYS A 115 -33.46 -14.31 6.85
N ASN A 116 -34.46 -15.12 7.25
CA ASN A 116 -35.85 -14.68 7.22
C ASN A 116 -36.01 -13.54 8.22
N GLN A 117 -36.54 -12.42 7.75
CA GLN A 117 -36.97 -11.34 8.64
C GLN A 117 -38.28 -11.73 9.32
#